data_e82345f677849261bb110f5721e7bee0
#
_entry.id   e82345f677849261bb110f5721e7bee0
#
_cell.length_a   1.000
_cell.length_b   1.000
_cell.length_c   1.000
_cell.angle_alpha   90.00
_cell.angle_beta   90.00
_cell.angle_gamma   90.00
#
_symmetry.space_group_name_H-M   'P 1'
#
loop_
_entity.id
_entity.type
_entity.pdbx_description
1 polymer ?
#
loop_
_entity_poly.entity_id
_entity_poly.type
_entity_poly.pdbx_seq_one_letter_code
_entity_poly.pdbx_strand_id
1 'polypeptide(L)'
;VVHAPRVASHCLPGQFIIVKLDEKGERIPLTICDYDREAGTVTIVFQEIGASTIKMSALKAGDSFRDFVGPLGCPSEFVHEDIEELKKKKMVFVAGGVGTAPVYPQVKWLHEHGITADVILGSKTKDMVILEKELGAVSNLYVTTDDGSYGRSGMVTKTLEDLVTNEGKHYDVCVAIGPMIMMKFVCLLT
;
A
#
# COMPACT_ATOMS: atom_id res chain seq x y z
N VAL A 1 -6.35 13.55 -0.95
CA VAL A 1 -5.81 13.77 -2.32
C VAL A 1 -5.23 15.17 -2.37
N VAL A 2 -4.03 15.33 -2.93
CA VAL A 2 -3.28 16.60 -3.00
C VAL A 2 -2.96 16.90 -4.46
N HIS A 3 -3.24 18.11 -4.91
CA HIS A 3 -2.83 18.58 -6.24
C HIS A 3 -1.34 18.93 -6.21
N ALA A 4 -0.53 18.08 -6.83
CA ALA A 4 0.94 18.15 -6.85
C ALA A 4 1.48 17.64 -8.20
N PRO A 5 1.23 18.37 -9.31
CA PRO A 5 1.46 17.86 -10.66
C PRO A 5 2.92 17.50 -10.95
N ARG A 6 3.88 18.23 -10.37
CA ARG A 6 5.30 17.89 -10.51
C ARG A 6 5.66 16.56 -9.84
N VAL A 7 5.04 16.26 -8.70
CA VAL A 7 5.23 14.99 -8.00
C VAL A 7 4.51 13.88 -8.75
N ALA A 8 3.25 14.08 -9.09
CA ALA A 8 2.42 13.10 -9.79
C ALA A 8 3.04 12.63 -11.12
N SER A 9 3.63 13.55 -11.90
CA SER A 9 4.25 13.22 -13.20
C SER A 9 5.48 12.32 -13.09
N HIS A 10 6.15 12.28 -11.93
CA HIS A 10 7.39 11.52 -11.72
C HIS A 10 7.24 10.36 -10.73
N CYS A 11 6.05 10.18 -10.12
CA CYS A 11 5.81 9.10 -9.18
C CYS A 11 5.97 7.71 -9.81
N LEU A 12 6.56 6.81 -9.02
CA LEU A 12 6.64 5.39 -9.26
C LEU A 12 6.23 4.64 -7.98
N PRO A 13 5.73 3.39 -8.11
CA PRO A 13 5.34 2.58 -6.94
C PRO A 13 6.50 2.39 -5.96
N GLY A 14 6.20 2.39 -4.66
CA GLY A 14 7.18 2.21 -3.59
C GLY A 14 7.82 3.51 -3.09
N GLN A 15 7.61 4.62 -3.79
CA GLN A 15 8.15 5.93 -3.38
C GLN A 15 7.29 6.62 -2.32
N PHE A 16 7.85 7.64 -1.69
CA PHE A 16 7.21 8.44 -0.64
C PHE A 16 7.38 9.94 -0.89
N ILE A 17 6.67 10.72 -0.12
CA ILE A 17 6.80 12.19 -0.08
C ILE A 17 7.11 12.63 1.35
N ILE A 18 7.61 13.83 1.52
CA ILE A 18 7.70 14.52 2.80
C ILE A 18 6.72 15.68 2.79
N VAL A 19 5.85 15.72 3.79
CA VAL A 19 4.93 16.83 4.03
C VAL A 19 5.38 17.65 5.22
N LYS A 20 5.11 18.96 5.15
CA LYS A 20 5.18 19.87 6.27
C LYS A 20 3.91 20.71 6.28
N LEU A 21 3.20 20.74 7.40
CA LEU A 21 1.88 21.38 7.46
C LEU A 21 1.98 22.91 7.46
N ASP A 22 2.82 23.45 8.36
CA ASP A 22 3.01 24.88 8.59
C ASP A 22 4.49 25.20 8.90
N GLU A 23 4.83 26.44 9.18
CA GLU A 23 6.21 26.87 9.44
C GLU A 23 6.85 26.17 10.65
N LYS A 24 6.06 25.83 11.65
CA LYS A 24 6.49 25.17 12.89
C LYS A 24 6.30 23.66 12.86
N GLY A 25 5.62 23.15 11.82
CA GLY A 25 5.31 21.74 11.67
C GLY A 25 6.55 20.87 11.42
N GLU A 26 6.44 19.62 11.82
CA GLU A 26 7.43 18.59 11.52
C GLU A 26 7.41 18.22 10.03
N ARG A 27 8.52 17.68 9.56
CA ARG A 27 8.60 16.99 8.27
C ARG A 27 8.24 15.53 8.46
N ILE A 28 7.14 15.10 7.84
CA ILE A 28 6.60 13.76 7.99
C ILE A 28 6.73 13.01 6.66
N PRO A 29 7.46 11.88 6.62
CA PRO A 29 7.47 11.02 5.45
C PRO A 29 6.16 10.23 5.37
N LEU A 30 5.54 10.23 4.20
CA LEU A 30 4.32 9.47 3.91
C LEU A 30 4.46 8.76 2.57
N THR A 31 4.16 7.48 2.55
CA THR A 31 4.18 6.72 1.31
C THR A 31 3.08 7.20 0.36
N ILE A 32 3.41 7.26 -0.93
CA ILE A 32 2.44 7.55 -1.98
C ILE A 32 1.52 6.34 -2.12
N CYS A 33 0.23 6.55 -1.90
CA CYS A 33 -0.79 5.51 -2.04
C CYS A 33 -1.30 5.40 -3.47
N ASP A 34 -1.45 6.53 -4.15
CA ASP A 34 -1.86 6.58 -5.56
C ASP A 34 -1.44 7.90 -6.18
N TYR A 35 -1.45 7.95 -7.50
CA TYR A 35 -1.20 9.17 -8.26
C TYR A 35 -1.93 9.13 -9.60
N ASP A 36 -2.36 10.31 -10.02
CA ASP A 36 -2.96 10.53 -11.33
C ASP A 36 -2.13 11.60 -12.05
N ARG A 37 -1.48 11.20 -13.15
CA ARG A 37 -0.59 12.08 -13.92
C ARG A 37 -1.36 13.12 -14.73
N GLU A 38 -2.57 12.77 -15.20
CA GLU A 38 -3.42 13.69 -15.98
C GLU A 38 -4.06 14.72 -15.08
N ALA A 39 -4.64 14.30 -13.96
CA ALA A 39 -5.21 15.19 -12.96
C ALA A 39 -4.13 15.93 -12.14
N GLY A 40 -2.87 15.51 -12.19
CA GLY A 40 -1.78 16.08 -11.41
C GLY A 40 -1.95 15.89 -9.91
N THR A 41 -2.52 14.78 -9.48
CA THR A 41 -2.83 14.52 -8.07
C THR A 41 -2.03 13.37 -7.49
N VAL A 42 -1.79 13.45 -6.17
CA VAL A 42 -1.16 12.41 -5.36
C VAL A 42 -2.08 12.09 -4.18
N THR A 43 -2.33 10.81 -3.95
CA THR A 43 -3.10 10.33 -2.80
C THR A 43 -2.16 9.83 -1.73
N ILE A 44 -2.37 10.29 -0.51
CA ILE A 44 -1.68 9.82 0.70
C ILE A 44 -2.71 9.28 1.69
N VAL A 45 -2.35 8.23 2.41
CA VAL A 45 -3.16 7.64 3.48
C VAL A 45 -2.33 7.63 4.75
N PHE A 46 -2.89 8.11 5.84
CA PHE A 46 -2.22 8.17 7.15
C PHE A 46 -3.22 7.93 8.27
N GLN A 47 -2.71 7.54 9.43
CA GLN A 47 -3.50 7.41 10.66
C GLN A 47 -3.27 8.61 11.58
N GLU A 48 -4.31 8.99 12.31
CA GLU A 48 -4.27 10.03 13.34
C GLU A 48 -3.64 9.49 14.63
N ILE A 49 -2.31 9.43 14.68
CA ILE A 49 -1.59 8.86 15.83
C ILE A 49 -0.93 9.94 16.69
N GLY A 50 -0.44 11.01 16.07
CA GLY A 50 0.30 12.07 16.72
C GLY A 50 -0.23 13.47 16.41
N ALA A 51 0.28 14.49 17.12
CA ALA A 51 -0.18 15.87 16.98
C ALA A 51 -0.18 16.37 15.53
N SER A 52 0.83 16.00 14.75
CA SER A 52 0.95 16.44 13.35
C SER A 52 -0.08 15.76 12.44
N THR A 53 -0.32 14.45 12.59
CA THR A 53 -1.32 13.73 11.79
C THR A 53 -2.76 14.11 12.17
N ILE A 54 -3.02 14.43 13.45
CA ILE A 54 -4.31 14.98 13.90
C ILE A 54 -4.54 16.38 13.29
N LYS A 55 -3.52 17.23 13.23
CA LYS A 55 -3.65 18.52 12.53
C LYS A 55 -3.86 18.35 11.02
N MET A 56 -3.22 17.36 10.42
CA MET A 56 -3.40 17.06 8.99
C MET A 56 -4.82 16.61 8.67
N SER A 57 -5.46 15.83 9.54
CA SER A 57 -6.85 15.37 9.32
C SER A 57 -7.87 16.50 9.39
N ALA A 58 -7.52 17.61 10.04
CA ALA A 58 -8.37 18.80 10.10
C ALA A 58 -8.35 19.63 8.79
N LEU A 59 -7.43 19.36 7.85
CA LEU A 59 -7.37 20.06 6.56
C LEU A 59 -8.62 19.78 5.72
N LYS A 60 -9.08 20.81 5.03
CA LYS A 60 -10.23 20.77 4.14
C LYS A 60 -9.81 20.96 2.70
N ALA A 61 -10.71 20.65 1.79
CA ALA A 61 -10.52 20.97 0.37
C ALA A 61 -10.26 22.47 0.18
N GLY A 62 -9.15 22.79 -0.51
CA GLY A 62 -8.67 24.16 -0.70
C GLY A 62 -7.54 24.56 0.27
N ASP A 63 -7.33 23.83 1.36
CA ASP A 63 -6.16 24.03 2.22
C ASP A 63 -4.88 23.50 1.53
N SER A 64 -3.73 23.93 2.01
CA SER A 64 -2.43 23.54 1.45
C SER A 64 -1.42 23.15 2.51
N PHE A 65 -0.53 22.24 2.15
CA PHE A 65 0.69 22.00 2.91
C PHE A 65 1.70 23.12 2.67
N ARG A 66 2.49 23.47 3.67
CA ARG A 66 3.64 24.36 3.54
C ARG A 66 4.68 23.77 2.58
N ASP A 67 5.05 22.51 2.79
CA ASP A 67 5.94 21.75 1.93
C ASP A 67 5.27 20.42 1.54
N PHE A 68 5.37 20.07 0.27
CA PHE A 68 5.01 18.76 -0.27
C PHE A 68 6.12 18.35 -1.24
N VAL A 69 7.07 17.57 -0.74
CA VAL A 69 8.32 17.27 -1.42
C VAL A 69 8.37 15.81 -1.85
N GLY A 70 8.65 15.58 -3.11
CA GLY A 70 8.77 14.23 -3.70
C GLY A 70 8.77 14.24 -5.23
N PRO A 71 8.71 13.04 -5.85
CA PRO A 71 8.83 11.75 -5.19
C PRO A 71 10.23 11.52 -4.61
N LEU A 72 10.31 10.80 -3.50
CA LEU A 72 11.55 10.46 -2.79
C LEU A 72 11.68 8.95 -2.66
N GLY A 73 12.89 8.49 -2.37
CA GLY A 73 13.22 7.06 -2.25
C GLY A 73 13.36 6.37 -3.60
N CYS A 74 13.69 5.09 -3.54
CA CYS A 74 13.76 4.24 -4.72
C CYS A 74 12.39 3.63 -5.00
N PRO A 75 11.99 3.48 -6.27
CA PRO A 75 10.81 2.71 -6.62
C PRO A 75 11.02 1.23 -6.29
N SER A 76 9.93 0.47 -6.26
CA SER A 76 9.98 -0.99 -6.12
C SER A 76 10.85 -1.61 -7.21
N GLU A 77 11.67 -2.60 -6.86
CA GLU A 77 12.68 -3.18 -7.74
C GLU A 77 12.12 -3.68 -9.07
N PHE A 78 10.95 -4.29 -9.04
CA PHE A 78 10.28 -4.83 -10.22
C PHE A 78 9.93 -3.78 -11.29
N VAL A 79 9.88 -2.49 -10.95
CA VAL A 79 9.64 -1.39 -11.92
C VAL A 79 10.76 -1.32 -12.99
N HIS A 80 11.94 -1.82 -12.67
CA HIS A 80 13.11 -1.85 -13.54
C HIS A 80 13.38 -3.21 -14.17
N GLU A 81 12.58 -4.23 -13.84
CA GLU A 81 12.71 -5.56 -14.43
C GLU A 81 12.08 -5.62 -15.83
N ASP A 82 12.51 -6.59 -16.62
CA ASP A 82 11.86 -6.90 -17.89
C ASP A 82 10.43 -7.41 -17.64
N ILE A 83 9.46 -6.81 -18.31
CA ILE A 83 8.04 -7.10 -18.09
C ILE A 83 7.71 -8.55 -18.45
N GLU A 84 8.30 -9.12 -19.48
CA GLU A 84 8.02 -10.51 -19.90
C GLU A 84 8.61 -11.52 -18.91
N GLU A 85 9.73 -11.21 -18.27
CA GLU A 85 10.27 -12.02 -17.17
C GLU A 85 9.43 -11.84 -15.90
N LEU A 86 8.95 -10.63 -15.63
CA LEU A 86 8.11 -10.35 -14.48
C LEU A 86 6.75 -11.07 -14.57
N LYS A 87 6.16 -11.18 -15.76
CA LYS A 87 4.92 -11.93 -16.01
C LYS A 87 5.01 -13.42 -15.69
N LYS A 88 6.21 -14.00 -15.66
CA LYS A 88 6.43 -15.41 -15.30
C LYS A 88 6.39 -15.63 -13.79
N LYS A 89 6.60 -14.57 -13.00
CA LYS A 89 6.63 -14.63 -11.54
C LYS A 89 5.23 -14.57 -10.95
N LYS A 90 4.95 -15.46 -10.01
CA LYS A 90 3.75 -15.42 -9.17
C LYS A 90 4.06 -14.61 -7.91
N MET A 91 3.35 -13.51 -7.74
CA MET A 91 3.61 -12.57 -6.64
C MET A 91 2.47 -12.54 -5.65
N VAL A 92 2.79 -12.52 -4.36
CA VAL A 92 1.84 -12.25 -3.29
C VAL A 92 2.27 -11.04 -2.48
N PHE A 93 1.31 -10.16 -2.23
CA PHE A 93 1.47 -9.00 -1.36
C PHE A 93 0.69 -9.23 -0.06
N VAL A 94 1.35 -9.04 1.07
CA VAL A 94 0.73 -9.17 2.39
C VAL A 94 0.70 -7.80 3.04
N ALA A 95 -0.50 -7.23 3.15
CA ALA A 95 -0.73 -5.89 3.66
C ALA A 95 -1.38 -5.94 5.05
N GLY A 96 -0.90 -5.16 6.00
CA GLY A 96 -1.47 -5.04 7.35
C GLY A 96 -1.85 -3.61 7.73
N GLY A 97 -3.13 -3.37 7.98
CA GLY A 97 -3.64 -2.05 8.39
C GLY A 97 -3.28 -0.94 7.39
N VAL A 98 -2.65 0.14 7.86
CA VAL A 98 -2.22 1.26 7.00
C VAL A 98 -1.17 0.84 5.96
N GLY A 99 -0.48 -0.30 6.15
CA GLY A 99 0.43 -0.89 5.16
C GLY A 99 -0.25 -1.29 3.84
N THR A 100 -1.56 -1.30 3.80
CA THR A 100 -2.36 -1.44 2.57
C THR A 100 -2.12 -0.30 1.59
N ALA A 101 -1.90 0.91 2.09
CA ALA A 101 -1.69 2.10 1.27
C ALA A 101 -0.44 2.00 0.37
N PRO A 102 0.76 1.63 0.85
CA PRO A 102 1.93 1.43 0.00
C PRO A 102 1.87 0.17 -0.90
N VAL A 103 1.00 -0.79 -0.61
CA VAL A 103 0.79 -1.98 -1.46
C VAL A 103 -0.01 -1.61 -2.71
N TYR A 104 -1.04 -0.78 -2.58
CA TYR A 104 -1.94 -0.46 -3.68
C TYR A 104 -1.24 0.05 -4.96
N PRO A 105 -0.36 1.06 -4.94
CA PRO A 105 0.28 1.56 -6.16
C PRO A 105 1.17 0.51 -6.83
N GLN A 106 1.75 -0.41 -6.06
CA GLN A 106 2.58 -1.49 -6.57
C GLN A 106 1.74 -2.50 -7.35
N VAL A 107 0.64 -2.93 -6.76
CA VAL A 107 -0.28 -3.90 -7.37
C VAL A 107 -1.02 -3.29 -8.56
N LYS A 108 -1.42 -2.01 -8.48
CA LYS A 108 -1.99 -1.26 -9.59
C LYS A 108 -1.03 -1.20 -10.78
N TRP A 109 0.24 -0.87 -10.54
CA TRP A 109 1.26 -0.83 -11.59
C TRP A 109 1.45 -2.20 -12.25
N LEU A 110 1.52 -3.29 -11.48
CA LEU A 110 1.60 -4.65 -12.01
C LEU A 110 0.38 -4.97 -12.89
N HIS A 111 -0.82 -4.64 -12.43
CA HIS A 111 -2.06 -4.85 -13.19
C HIS A 111 -2.07 -4.06 -14.51
N GLU A 112 -1.64 -2.81 -14.51
CA GLU A 112 -1.49 -1.98 -15.71
C GLU A 112 -0.51 -2.57 -16.74
N HIS A 113 0.44 -3.42 -16.29
CA HIS A 113 1.38 -4.15 -17.13
C HIS A 113 0.95 -5.60 -17.43
N GLY A 114 -0.31 -5.95 -17.13
CA GLY A 114 -0.90 -7.26 -17.43
C GLY A 114 -0.50 -8.37 -16.45
N ILE A 115 -0.09 -8.01 -15.23
CA ILE A 115 0.29 -8.95 -14.16
C ILE A 115 -0.73 -8.86 -13.03
N THR A 116 -1.41 -9.97 -12.73
CA THR A 116 -2.36 -10.03 -11.61
C THR A 116 -1.70 -10.70 -10.42
N ALA A 117 -1.39 -9.91 -9.39
CA ALA A 117 -0.86 -10.41 -8.14
C ALA A 117 -1.97 -10.87 -7.18
N ASP A 118 -1.64 -11.78 -6.27
CA ASP A 118 -2.48 -12.08 -5.12
C ASP A 118 -2.19 -11.05 -4.00
N VAL A 119 -3.24 -10.61 -3.31
CA VAL A 119 -3.12 -9.66 -2.19
C VAL A 119 -3.85 -10.20 -0.98
N ILE A 120 -3.15 -10.33 0.14
CA ILE A 120 -3.74 -10.62 1.44
C ILE A 120 -3.83 -9.30 2.22
N LEU A 121 -5.05 -8.81 2.42
CA LEU A 121 -5.33 -7.59 3.15
C LEU A 121 -5.78 -7.96 4.57
N GLY A 122 -4.96 -7.64 5.56
CA GLY A 122 -5.24 -7.88 6.97
C GLY A 122 -5.63 -6.64 7.74
N SER A 123 -6.65 -6.77 8.56
CA SER A 123 -7.12 -5.74 9.50
C SER A 123 -7.51 -6.37 10.83
N LYS A 124 -7.59 -5.57 11.89
CA LYS A 124 -8.09 -6.06 13.18
C LYS A 124 -9.58 -6.38 13.11
N THR A 125 -10.37 -5.49 12.50
CA THR A 125 -11.82 -5.58 12.39
C THR A 125 -12.27 -5.14 10.99
N LYS A 126 -13.50 -5.43 10.61
CA LYS A 126 -14.12 -4.98 9.36
C LYS A 126 -14.01 -3.47 9.14
N ASP A 127 -14.29 -2.68 10.17
CA ASP A 127 -14.34 -1.22 10.08
C ASP A 127 -12.96 -0.59 9.83
N MET A 128 -11.90 -1.36 10.03
CA MET A 128 -10.51 -0.94 9.78
C MET A 128 -9.98 -1.38 8.40
N VAL A 129 -10.79 -2.05 7.60
CA VAL A 129 -10.43 -2.43 6.23
C VAL A 129 -10.44 -1.18 5.35
N ILE A 130 -9.35 -0.92 4.67
CA ILE A 130 -9.20 0.22 3.75
C ILE A 130 -8.81 -0.28 2.36
N LEU A 131 -9.14 0.50 1.31
CA LEU A 131 -8.75 0.24 -0.09
C LEU A 131 -9.19 -1.13 -0.64
N GLU A 132 -10.21 -1.76 -0.03
CA GLU A 132 -10.70 -3.07 -0.48
C GLU A 132 -11.21 -3.02 -1.91
N LYS A 133 -11.98 -2.00 -2.26
CA LYS A 133 -12.56 -1.84 -3.59
C LYS A 133 -11.45 -1.60 -4.64
N GLU A 134 -10.50 -0.75 -4.31
CA GLU A 134 -9.39 -0.39 -5.18
C GLU A 134 -8.50 -1.61 -5.44
N LEU A 135 -8.10 -2.34 -4.39
CA LEU A 135 -7.30 -3.56 -4.50
C LEU A 135 -8.07 -4.68 -5.22
N GLY A 136 -9.34 -4.86 -4.92
CA GLY A 136 -10.18 -5.86 -5.56
C GLY A 136 -10.35 -5.65 -7.07
N ALA A 137 -10.20 -4.41 -7.56
CA ALA A 137 -10.26 -4.10 -8.98
C ALA A 137 -8.96 -4.47 -9.74
N VAL A 138 -7.83 -4.62 -9.05
CA VAL A 138 -6.50 -4.78 -9.67
C VAL A 138 -5.74 -6.04 -9.22
N SER A 139 -6.35 -6.90 -8.39
CA SER A 139 -5.70 -8.09 -7.84
C SER A 139 -6.67 -9.21 -7.52
N ASN A 140 -6.14 -10.41 -7.23
CA ASN A 140 -6.88 -11.44 -6.53
C ASN A 140 -6.82 -11.14 -5.03
N LEU A 141 -7.88 -10.55 -4.48
CA LEU A 141 -7.89 -10.04 -3.12
C LEU A 141 -8.43 -11.05 -2.11
N TYR A 142 -7.69 -11.27 -1.04
CA TYR A 142 -8.06 -12.07 0.12
C TYR A 142 -8.10 -11.18 1.35
N VAL A 143 -9.30 -10.83 1.81
CA VAL A 143 -9.48 -10.03 3.03
C VAL A 143 -9.51 -10.95 4.24
N THR A 144 -8.79 -10.58 5.30
CA THR A 144 -8.80 -11.27 6.59
C THR A 144 -8.92 -10.27 7.74
N THR A 145 -9.66 -10.65 8.78
CA THR A 145 -9.76 -9.85 10.02
C THR A 145 -9.40 -10.71 11.22
N ASP A 146 -8.62 -10.13 12.14
CA ASP A 146 -8.13 -10.85 13.32
C ASP A 146 -9.29 -11.36 14.18
N ASP A 147 -10.36 -10.58 14.29
CA ASP A 147 -11.58 -10.90 15.05
C ASP A 147 -12.60 -11.76 14.28
N GLY A 148 -12.35 -12.03 13.00
CA GLY A 148 -13.26 -12.78 12.12
C GLY A 148 -14.55 -12.04 11.74
N SER A 149 -14.61 -10.73 11.94
CA SER A 149 -15.80 -9.93 11.62
C SER A 149 -16.04 -9.76 10.13
N TYR A 150 -15.02 -10.02 9.29
CA TYR A 150 -15.13 -9.90 7.84
C TYR A 150 -14.06 -10.72 7.09
N GLY A 151 -14.43 -11.29 5.94
CA GLY A 151 -13.53 -12.09 5.13
C GLY A 151 -13.11 -13.40 5.80
N ARG A 152 -11.84 -13.76 5.69
CA ARG A 152 -11.25 -14.90 6.41
C ARG A 152 -10.99 -14.51 7.87
N SER A 153 -11.11 -15.46 8.78
CA SER A 153 -10.86 -15.22 10.20
C SER A 153 -9.42 -15.54 10.58
N GLY A 154 -8.76 -14.60 11.27
CA GLY A 154 -7.43 -14.75 11.82
C GLY A 154 -6.38 -13.85 11.16
N MET A 155 -5.12 -14.10 11.47
CA MET A 155 -3.99 -13.31 10.98
C MET A 155 -3.67 -13.56 9.51
N VAL A 156 -3.04 -12.60 8.85
CA VAL A 156 -2.58 -12.70 7.44
C VAL A 156 -1.68 -13.92 7.19
N THR A 157 -0.86 -14.31 8.17
CA THR A 157 0.02 -15.49 8.09
C THR A 157 -0.75 -16.79 7.93
N LYS A 158 -1.89 -16.94 8.64
CA LYS A 158 -2.77 -18.07 8.47
C LYS A 158 -3.35 -18.12 7.07
N THR A 159 -3.81 -16.98 6.55
CA THR A 159 -4.33 -16.89 5.18
C THR A 159 -3.23 -17.25 4.16
N LEU A 160 -2.00 -16.76 4.34
CA LEU A 160 -0.88 -17.12 3.46
C LEU A 160 -0.56 -18.61 3.51
N GLU A 161 -0.50 -19.20 4.71
CA GLU A 161 -0.29 -20.64 4.92
C GLU A 161 -1.40 -21.44 4.23
N ASP A 162 -2.66 -21.08 4.42
CA ASP A 162 -3.81 -21.74 3.79
C ASP A 162 -3.73 -21.69 2.25
N LEU A 163 -3.34 -20.55 1.66
CA LEU A 163 -3.17 -20.42 0.21
C LEU A 163 -2.09 -21.36 -0.32
N VAL A 164 -0.98 -21.49 0.39
CA VAL A 164 0.15 -22.32 -0.03
C VAL A 164 -0.13 -23.82 0.24
N THR A 165 -0.58 -24.16 1.45
CA THR A 165 -0.69 -25.56 1.87
C THR A 165 -2.00 -26.22 1.45
N ASN A 166 -3.13 -25.52 1.57
CA ASN A 166 -4.45 -26.07 1.35
C ASN A 166 -4.98 -25.78 -0.07
N GLU A 167 -4.65 -24.63 -0.66
CA GLU A 167 -5.07 -24.26 -2.00
C GLU A 167 -3.99 -24.53 -3.07
N GLY A 168 -2.80 -24.99 -2.66
CA GLY A 168 -1.71 -25.41 -3.55
C GLY A 168 -1.10 -24.25 -4.36
N LYS A 169 -1.23 -23.01 -3.89
CA LYS A 169 -0.61 -21.86 -4.54
C LYS A 169 0.90 -21.85 -4.30
N HIS A 170 1.63 -21.43 -5.32
CA HIS A 170 3.07 -21.24 -5.25
C HIS A 170 3.40 -19.80 -5.61
N TYR A 171 4.30 -19.16 -4.86
CA TYR A 171 4.73 -17.81 -5.08
C TYR A 171 6.24 -17.73 -5.23
N ASP A 172 6.70 -16.97 -6.22
CA ASP A 172 8.12 -16.71 -6.46
C ASP A 172 8.59 -15.49 -5.66
N VAL A 173 7.66 -14.58 -5.35
CA VAL A 173 7.93 -13.33 -4.62
C VAL A 173 6.82 -13.07 -3.60
N CYS A 174 7.23 -12.77 -2.36
CA CYS A 174 6.34 -12.32 -1.30
C CYS A 174 6.78 -10.93 -0.81
N VAL A 175 5.88 -9.95 -0.90
CA VAL A 175 6.10 -8.59 -0.41
C VAL A 175 5.19 -8.35 0.79
N ALA A 176 5.77 -8.09 1.97
CA ALA A 176 5.03 -7.85 3.20
C ALA A 176 5.19 -6.41 3.66
N ILE A 177 4.08 -5.68 3.84
CA ILE A 177 4.08 -4.30 4.31
C ILE A 177 3.03 -4.12 5.41
N GLY A 178 3.48 -3.73 6.60
CA GLY A 178 2.59 -3.55 7.75
C GLY A 178 3.36 -3.47 9.07
N PRO A 179 2.72 -3.79 10.19
CA PRO A 179 3.37 -3.84 11.49
C PRO A 179 4.59 -4.76 11.49
N MET A 180 5.67 -4.35 12.16
CA MET A 180 6.94 -5.09 12.18
C MET A 180 6.76 -6.56 12.59
N ILE A 181 5.90 -6.80 13.59
CA ILE A 181 5.63 -8.16 14.06
C ILE A 181 4.96 -9.02 12.97
N MET A 182 4.04 -8.44 12.19
CA MET A 182 3.41 -9.12 11.07
C MET A 182 4.45 -9.49 10.00
N MET A 183 5.26 -8.51 9.58
CA MET A 183 6.32 -8.73 8.58
C MET A 183 7.29 -9.83 9.02
N LYS A 184 7.70 -9.81 10.32
CA LYS A 184 8.54 -10.87 10.89
C LYS A 184 7.93 -12.26 10.71
N PHE A 185 6.66 -12.44 11.05
CA PHE A 185 6.02 -13.74 10.92
C PHE A 185 5.77 -14.16 9.47
N VAL A 186 5.50 -13.23 8.58
CA VAL A 186 5.45 -13.53 7.13
C VAL A 186 6.80 -14.02 6.64
N CYS A 187 7.90 -13.33 6.96
CA CYS A 187 9.26 -13.74 6.57
C CYS A 187 9.70 -15.09 7.18
N LEU A 188 9.13 -15.52 8.31
CA LEU A 188 9.43 -16.83 8.88
C LEU A 188 8.64 -17.96 8.22
N LEU A 189 7.56 -17.63 7.53
CA LEU A 189 6.70 -18.56 6.83
C LEU A 189 7.13 -18.78 5.37
N THR A 190 7.75 -17.77 4.76
CA THR A 190 8.25 -17.78 3.35
C THR A 190 9.75 -18.01 3.27
#